data_12a3b0af62df1574da341917796f7e1a
#
_entry.id   12a3b0af62df1574da341917796f7e1a
#
_cell.length_a   1.000
_cell.length_b   1.000
_cell.length_c   1.000
_cell.angle_alpha   90.00
_cell.angle_beta   90.00
_cell.angle_gamma   90.00
#
_symmetry.space_group_name_H-M   'P 1'
#
loop_
_entity.id
_entity.type
_entity.pdbx_description
1 polymer ?
#
loop_
_entity_poly.entity_id
_entity_poly.type
_entity_poly.pdbx_seq_one_letter_code
_entity_poly.pdbx_strand_id
1 'polypeptide(L)'
;MRLRLDLAYDGTAFAGWGIQPELRTVQGVVEEALATILRLDAPARLIVAGRTDAGVHALGQVVHVDLPSLASFENADGSFDLPEFENRLAGILKRDPDVVLRRAIVAPEGFDARFSALARRYEYRLQDDARAYNPLERYRSVWTPKPLNVDQMNETAASMLGLRDFGAFCRPRPGATTVRELLEFEWRREPDGVVVCHIMADAFCHSMVRSLVGAC
;
A
#
# COMPACT_ATOMS: atom_id res chain seq x y z
N MET A 1 -0.32 -20.36 -13.62
CA MET A 1 -0.89 -19.05 -14.06
C MET A 1 -0.55 -18.00 -13.04
N ARG A 2 -0.22 -16.76 -13.50
CA ARG A 2 -0.02 -15.59 -12.59
C ARG A 2 -1.26 -14.73 -12.56
N LEU A 3 -1.75 -14.42 -11.36
CA LEU A 3 -2.81 -13.42 -11.15
C LEU A 3 -2.21 -12.16 -10.53
N ARG A 4 -2.67 -10.99 -10.98
CA ARG A 4 -2.50 -9.72 -10.31
C ARG A 4 -3.78 -9.43 -9.51
N LEU A 5 -3.61 -9.04 -8.24
CA LEU A 5 -4.68 -8.61 -7.37
C LEU A 5 -4.43 -7.16 -6.95
N ASP A 6 -5.45 -6.33 -7.10
CA ASP A 6 -5.46 -4.95 -6.61
C ASP A 6 -6.29 -4.93 -5.32
N LEU A 7 -5.68 -4.47 -4.22
CA LEU A 7 -6.22 -4.54 -2.86
C LEU A 7 -6.35 -3.15 -2.25
N ALA A 8 -7.32 -2.99 -1.36
CA ALA A 8 -7.38 -1.88 -0.43
C ALA A 8 -7.49 -2.41 1.00
N TYR A 9 -6.93 -1.69 1.98
CA TYR A 9 -7.05 -2.09 3.37
C TYR A 9 -6.93 -0.92 4.34
N ASP A 10 -7.65 -1.04 5.45
CA ASP A 10 -7.42 -0.26 6.66
C ASP A 10 -6.31 -0.94 7.46
N GLY A 11 -5.14 -0.29 7.55
CA GLY A 11 -3.96 -0.85 8.20
C GLY A 11 -3.96 -0.78 9.72
N THR A 12 -4.97 -0.14 10.33
CA THR A 12 -5.00 0.17 11.78
C THR A 12 -4.75 -1.05 12.66
N ALA A 13 -5.38 -2.18 12.33
CA ALA A 13 -5.28 -3.42 13.10
C ALA A 13 -4.19 -4.38 12.61
N PHE A 14 -3.33 -3.94 11.69
CA PHE A 14 -2.27 -4.78 11.11
C PHE A 14 -0.88 -4.39 11.59
N ALA A 15 -0.05 -5.39 11.86
CA ALA A 15 1.39 -5.24 12.13
C ALA A 15 2.20 -4.92 10.85
N GLY A 16 1.52 -4.45 9.81
CA GLY A 16 2.05 -4.14 8.49
C GLY A 16 1.68 -5.18 7.44
N TRP A 17 2.33 -5.06 6.27
CA TRP A 17 2.06 -5.96 5.15
C TRP A 17 2.59 -7.38 5.37
N GLY A 18 3.90 -7.50 5.62
CA GLY A 18 4.60 -8.79 5.55
C GLY A 18 4.32 -9.71 6.73
N ILE A 19 4.24 -11.02 6.48
CA ILE A 19 4.04 -12.05 7.51
C ILE A 19 5.07 -11.91 8.62
N GLN A 20 4.59 -11.94 9.86
CA GLN A 20 5.35 -11.96 11.10
C GLN A 20 4.75 -13.03 12.02
N PRO A 21 5.58 -13.79 12.77
CA PRO A 21 5.06 -14.79 13.70
C PRO A 21 4.06 -14.19 14.69
N GLU A 22 2.93 -14.86 14.87
CA GLU A 22 1.88 -14.52 15.83
C GLU A 22 1.23 -13.14 15.66
N LEU A 23 1.56 -12.39 14.59
CA LEU A 23 0.99 -11.08 14.34
C LEU A 23 0.05 -11.10 13.13
N ARG A 24 -1.06 -10.38 13.23
CA ARG A 24 -1.99 -10.19 12.13
C ARG A 24 -1.39 -9.26 11.09
N THR A 25 -1.26 -9.72 9.86
CA THR A 25 -0.67 -9.00 8.74
C THR A 25 -1.58 -9.07 7.51
N VAL A 26 -1.53 -8.05 6.65
CA VAL A 26 -2.36 -8.02 5.43
C VAL A 26 -2.03 -9.20 4.52
N GLN A 27 -0.75 -9.51 4.35
CA GLN A 27 -0.30 -10.65 3.53
C GLN A 27 -0.86 -11.96 4.08
N GLY A 28 -0.82 -12.17 5.40
CA GLY A 28 -1.32 -13.39 6.05
C GLY A 28 -2.82 -13.59 5.79
N VAL A 29 -3.63 -12.56 6.00
CA VAL A 29 -5.08 -12.60 5.76
C VAL A 29 -5.40 -12.94 4.30
N VAL A 30 -4.73 -12.32 3.34
CA VAL A 30 -5.01 -12.58 1.92
C VAL A 30 -4.50 -13.96 1.48
N GLU A 31 -3.33 -14.42 1.95
CA GLU A 31 -2.80 -15.75 1.64
C GLU A 31 -3.67 -16.87 2.24
N GLU A 32 -4.22 -16.67 3.44
CA GLU A 32 -5.16 -17.60 4.08
C GLU A 32 -6.51 -17.66 3.33
N ALA A 33 -7.02 -16.50 2.90
CA ALA A 33 -8.22 -16.43 2.08
C ALA A 33 -8.03 -17.16 0.74
N LEU A 34 -6.89 -16.96 0.08
CA LEU A 34 -6.55 -17.69 -1.15
C LEU A 34 -6.43 -19.20 -0.92
N ALA A 35 -5.74 -19.63 0.15
CA ALA A 35 -5.62 -21.05 0.48
C ALA A 35 -7.01 -21.69 0.70
N THR A 36 -7.92 -20.96 1.33
CA THR A 36 -9.29 -21.43 1.58
C THR A 36 -10.07 -21.64 0.28
N ILE A 37 -10.11 -20.66 -0.62
CA ILE A 37 -10.90 -20.76 -1.87
C ILE A 37 -10.31 -21.76 -2.87
N LEU A 38 -8.98 -21.89 -2.86
CA LEU A 38 -8.23 -22.78 -3.76
C LEU A 38 -8.01 -24.17 -3.17
N ARG A 39 -8.39 -24.40 -1.90
CA ARG A 39 -8.18 -25.66 -1.16
C ARG A 39 -6.72 -26.12 -1.19
N LEU A 40 -5.81 -25.19 -0.93
CA LEU A 40 -4.38 -25.45 -0.91
C LEU A 40 -3.96 -26.02 0.46
N ASP A 41 -3.05 -26.97 0.45
CA ASP A 41 -2.45 -27.53 1.69
C ASP A 41 -1.48 -26.53 2.36
N ALA A 42 -0.99 -25.54 1.60
CA ALA A 42 -0.11 -24.47 2.07
C ALA A 42 -0.50 -23.13 1.43
N PRO A 43 -0.29 -21.99 2.12
CA PRO A 43 -0.60 -20.66 1.58
C PRO A 43 0.16 -20.36 0.29
N ALA A 44 -0.56 -19.84 -0.70
CA ALA A 44 0.04 -19.31 -1.94
C ALA A 44 0.75 -17.99 -1.64
N ARG A 45 2.07 -17.93 -1.87
CA ARG A 45 2.90 -16.78 -1.51
C ARG A 45 2.63 -15.57 -2.41
N LEU A 46 2.24 -14.47 -1.80
CA LEU A 46 2.07 -13.18 -2.47
C LEU A 46 3.39 -12.42 -2.63
N ILE A 47 3.57 -11.83 -3.81
CA ILE A 47 4.62 -10.85 -4.08
C ILE A 47 3.96 -9.48 -4.22
N VAL A 48 4.43 -8.50 -3.43
CA VAL A 48 3.84 -7.17 -3.31
C VAL A 48 4.68 -6.10 -4.00
N ALA A 49 4.01 -5.10 -4.59
CA ALA A 49 4.66 -3.94 -5.21
C ALA A 49 5.48 -3.12 -4.21
N GLY A 50 4.93 -2.91 -3.01
CA GLY A 50 5.61 -2.22 -1.93
C GLY A 50 5.03 -2.61 -0.57
N ARG A 51 5.89 -3.02 0.37
CA ARG A 51 5.46 -3.30 1.74
C ARG A 51 5.07 -2.02 2.44
N THR A 52 3.98 -2.07 3.19
CA THR A 52 3.55 -1.01 4.11
C THR A 52 3.92 -1.38 5.54
N ASP A 53 4.28 -0.37 6.34
CA ASP A 53 4.57 -0.55 7.77
C ASP A 53 3.27 -0.73 8.58
N ALA A 54 3.39 -1.06 9.88
CA ALA A 54 2.26 -1.17 10.80
C ALA A 54 1.41 0.10 10.80
N GLY A 55 0.09 -0.06 10.77
CA GLY A 55 -0.87 1.03 10.78
C GLY A 55 -1.05 1.78 9.44
N VAL A 56 -0.28 1.46 8.40
CA VAL A 56 -0.38 2.13 7.10
C VAL A 56 -1.50 1.54 6.28
N HIS A 57 -2.40 2.39 5.80
CA HIS A 57 -3.52 2.03 4.92
C HIS A 57 -3.09 1.95 3.46
N ALA A 58 -3.90 1.32 2.62
CA ALA A 58 -3.74 1.38 1.17
C ALA A 58 -5.09 1.40 0.46
N LEU A 59 -5.21 2.21 -0.58
CA LEU A 59 -6.36 2.24 -1.49
C LEU A 59 -6.09 1.47 -2.80
N GLY A 60 -4.82 1.21 -3.12
CA GLY A 60 -4.41 0.59 -4.37
C GLY A 60 -3.10 -0.19 -4.24
N GLN A 61 -3.03 -1.13 -3.28
CA GLN A 61 -1.92 -2.07 -3.19
C GLN A 61 -2.01 -3.08 -4.32
N VAL A 62 -0.88 -3.37 -4.95
CA VAL A 62 -0.78 -4.36 -6.03
C VAL A 62 0.06 -5.53 -5.58
N VAL A 63 -0.46 -6.74 -5.82
CA VAL A 63 0.26 -7.98 -5.58
C VAL A 63 0.14 -8.92 -6.78
N HIS A 64 1.03 -9.90 -6.85
CA HIS A 64 0.79 -11.06 -7.71
C HIS A 64 0.95 -12.35 -6.93
N VAL A 65 0.32 -13.40 -7.46
CA VAL A 65 0.43 -14.76 -6.98
C VAL A 65 0.56 -15.72 -8.16
N ASP A 66 1.46 -16.70 -8.04
CA ASP A 66 1.59 -17.79 -8.99
C ASP A 66 0.80 -18.99 -8.48
N LEU A 67 -0.20 -19.41 -9.25
CA LEU A 67 -1.08 -20.51 -8.92
C LEU A 67 -0.79 -21.72 -9.82
N PRO A 68 -0.57 -22.93 -9.23
CA PRO A 68 -0.15 -24.10 -9.98
C PRO A 68 -1.27 -24.69 -10.84
N SER A 69 -2.50 -24.68 -10.36
CA SER A 69 -3.69 -25.15 -11.06
C SER A 69 -4.91 -24.42 -10.56
N LEU A 70 -5.89 -24.25 -11.41
CA LEU A 70 -7.12 -23.52 -11.11
C LEU A 70 -8.36 -24.34 -11.50
N ALA A 71 -8.26 -25.67 -11.46
CA ALA A 71 -9.35 -26.59 -11.84
C ALA A 71 -10.72 -26.24 -11.17
N SER A 72 -10.70 -25.65 -9.97
CA SER A 72 -11.92 -25.18 -9.28
C SER A 72 -12.53 -23.91 -9.87
N PHE A 73 -11.84 -23.26 -10.81
CA PHE A 73 -12.22 -22.01 -11.48
C PHE A 73 -12.02 -22.11 -12.99
N GLU A 74 -12.13 -23.32 -13.54
CA GLU A 74 -12.03 -23.55 -14.97
C GLU A 74 -13.43 -23.68 -15.58
N ASN A 75 -13.67 -22.88 -16.59
CA ASN A 75 -14.89 -22.96 -17.40
C ASN A 75 -14.89 -24.23 -18.27
N ALA A 76 -16.04 -24.57 -18.84
CA ALA A 76 -16.19 -25.72 -19.72
C ALA A 76 -15.29 -25.65 -20.98
N ASP A 77 -14.85 -24.47 -21.38
CA ASP A 77 -13.94 -24.21 -22.51
C ASP A 77 -12.44 -24.20 -22.10
N GLY A 78 -12.13 -24.49 -20.83
CA GLY A 78 -10.77 -24.46 -20.29
C GLY A 78 -10.25 -23.06 -19.93
N SER A 79 -11.06 -22.02 -20.07
CA SER A 79 -10.69 -20.67 -19.63
C SER A 79 -10.86 -20.51 -18.13
N PHE A 80 -10.13 -19.54 -17.55
CA PHE A 80 -10.22 -19.24 -16.12
C PHE A 80 -11.45 -18.37 -15.82
N ASP A 81 -12.30 -18.81 -14.88
CA ASP A 81 -13.47 -18.07 -14.40
C ASP A 81 -13.04 -17.00 -13.41
N LEU A 82 -12.57 -15.88 -13.91
CA LEU A 82 -12.10 -14.76 -13.13
C LEU A 82 -13.23 -14.11 -12.29
N PRO A 83 -14.45 -13.90 -12.80
CA PRO A 83 -15.57 -13.41 -12.01
C PRO A 83 -15.88 -14.29 -10.79
N GLU A 84 -15.93 -15.61 -10.95
CA GLU A 84 -16.21 -16.53 -9.84
C GLU A 84 -15.06 -16.52 -8.82
N PHE A 85 -13.81 -16.44 -9.27
CA PHE A 85 -12.65 -16.28 -8.40
C PHE A 85 -12.74 -15.00 -7.57
N GLU A 86 -13.02 -13.85 -8.20
CA GLU A 86 -13.20 -12.56 -7.51
C GLU A 86 -14.32 -12.64 -6.47
N ASN A 87 -15.48 -13.20 -6.84
CA ASN A 87 -16.63 -13.35 -5.95
C ASN A 87 -16.30 -14.21 -4.72
N ARG A 88 -15.64 -15.34 -4.89
CA ARG A 88 -15.25 -16.22 -3.77
C ARG A 88 -14.21 -15.58 -2.89
N LEU A 89 -13.18 -14.97 -3.47
CA LEU A 89 -12.13 -14.29 -2.68
C LEU A 89 -12.72 -13.11 -1.90
N ALA A 90 -13.51 -12.26 -2.54
CA ALA A 90 -14.22 -11.19 -1.86
C ALA A 90 -15.18 -11.71 -0.78
N GLY A 91 -15.83 -12.84 -1.02
CA GLY A 91 -16.73 -13.50 -0.04
C GLY A 91 -15.99 -13.95 1.22
N ILE A 92 -14.82 -14.54 1.09
CA ILE A 92 -13.99 -14.95 2.25
C ILE A 92 -13.44 -13.72 2.99
N LEU A 93 -12.94 -12.71 2.25
CA LEU A 93 -12.40 -11.48 2.83
C LEU A 93 -13.44 -10.66 3.63
N LYS A 94 -14.74 -10.90 3.47
CA LYS A 94 -15.77 -10.29 4.35
C LYS A 94 -15.60 -10.64 5.84
N ARG A 95 -14.86 -11.70 6.17
CA ARG A 95 -14.51 -12.04 7.56
C ARG A 95 -13.47 -11.07 8.15
N ASP A 96 -12.69 -10.43 7.27
CA ASP A 96 -11.68 -9.43 7.57
C ASP A 96 -12.05 -8.13 6.83
N PRO A 97 -13.08 -7.39 7.31
CA PRO A 97 -13.70 -6.28 6.59
C PRO A 97 -12.76 -5.09 6.36
N ASP A 98 -11.60 -5.11 6.99
CA ASP A 98 -10.50 -4.17 6.81
C ASP A 98 -9.59 -4.50 5.61
N VAL A 99 -9.87 -5.58 4.85
CA VAL A 99 -9.20 -5.92 3.58
C VAL A 99 -10.23 -6.12 2.48
N VAL A 100 -10.04 -5.46 1.35
CA VAL A 100 -10.95 -5.52 0.20
C VAL A 100 -10.19 -5.85 -1.07
N LEU A 101 -10.66 -6.88 -1.80
CA LEU A 101 -10.25 -7.09 -3.19
C LEU A 101 -10.95 -6.05 -4.07
N ARG A 102 -10.18 -5.23 -4.77
CA ARG A 102 -10.68 -4.25 -5.74
C ARG A 102 -10.84 -4.86 -7.12
N ARG A 103 -9.88 -5.71 -7.49
CA ARG A 103 -9.82 -6.32 -8.81
C ARG A 103 -8.87 -7.51 -8.80
N ALA A 104 -9.18 -8.54 -9.59
CA ALA A 104 -8.22 -9.56 -10.02
C ALA A 104 -8.12 -9.55 -11.55
N ILE A 105 -6.96 -9.84 -12.09
CA ILE A 105 -6.75 -10.07 -13.52
C ILE A 105 -5.69 -11.15 -13.72
N VAL A 106 -5.77 -11.86 -14.84
CA VAL A 106 -4.64 -12.65 -15.33
C VAL A 106 -3.52 -11.67 -15.68
N ALA A 107 -2.37 -11.84 -15.03
CA ALA A 107 -1.25 -10.93 -15.22
C ALA A 107 -0.68 -11.09 -16.65
N PRO A 108 -0.29 -9.98 -17.32
CA PRO A 108 0.40 -10.07 -18.59
C PRO A 108 1.74 -10.81 -18.43
N GLU A 109 2.23 -11.36 -19.53
CA GLU A 109 3.54 -12.03 -19.54
C GLU A 109 4.65 -11.10 -19.03
N GLY A 110 5.55 -11.63 -18.21
CA GLY A 110 6.65 -10.87 -17.61
C GLY A 110 6.26 -9.95 -16.46
N PHE A 111 4.96 -9.85 -16.10
CA PHE A 111 4.54 -9.02 -14.97
C PHE A 111 5.09 -9.54 -13.63
N ASP A 112 5.69 -8.64 -12.86
CA ASP A 112 6.07 -8.83 -11.46
C ASP A 112 5.64 -7.62 -10.66
N ALA A 113 4.79 -7.80 -9.63
CA ALA A 113 4.23 -6.69 -8.87
C ALA A 113 5.32 -5.79 -8.25
N ARG A 114 6.45 -6.36 -7.83
CA ARG A 114 7.55 -5.61 -7.22
C ARG A 114 8.36 -4.81 -8.23
N PHE A 115 8.65 -5.41 -9.39
CA PHE A 115 9.57 -4.86 -10.38
C PHE A 115 8.87 -4.11 -11.52
N SER A 116 7.59 -4.42 -11.79
CA SER A 116 6.80 -3.71 -12.81
C SER A 116 6.18 -2.41 -12.31
N ALA A 117 6.31 -2.08 -11.03
CA ALA A 117 5.80 -0.83 -10.49
C ALA A 117 6.69 0.34 -10.93
N LEU A 118 6.12 1.30 -11.67
CA LEU A 118 6.83 2.48 -12.18
C LEU A 118 6.98 3.56 -11.12
N ALA A 119 5.97 3.73 -10.26
CA ALA A 119 5.98 4.69 -9.16
C ALA A 119 5.12 4.21 -8.00
N ARG A 120 5.30 4.84 -6.84
CA ARG A 120 4.47 4.68 -5.65
C ARG A 120 4.04 6.05 -5.21
N ARG A 121 2.74 6.17 -4.88
CA ARG A 121 2.15 7.40 -4.36
C ARG A 121 1.65 7.17 -2.94
N TYR A 122 1.92 8.14 -2.08
CA TYR A 122 1.39 8.17 -0.72
C TYR A 122 0.69 9.49 -0.45
N GLU A 123 -0.30 9.42 0.42
CA GLU A 123 -0.89 10.59 1.09
C GLU A 123 -0.54 10.53 2.57
N TYR A 124 -0.14 11.68 3.14
CA TYR A 124 0.04 11.84 4.57
C TYR A 124 -0.84 12.99 5.04
N ARG A 125 -1.66 12.74 6.05
CA ARG A 125 -2.74 13.66 6.45
C ARG A 125 -2.45 14.21 7.85
N LEU A 126 -2.52 15.55 7.98
CA LEU A 126 -2.27 16.26 9.23
C LEU A 126 -3.49 17.10 9.60
N GLN A 127 -3.82 17.14 10.88
CA GLN A 127 -4.84 18.01 11.44
C GLN A 127 -4.15 18.97 12.45
N ASP A 128 -4.24 20.27 12.21
CA ASP A 128 -3.55 21.31 12.97
C ASP A 128 -4.50 22.37 13.57
N ASP A 129 -5.82 22.22 13.37
CA ASP A 129 -6.84 23.09 13.97
C ASP A 129 -7.75 22.25 14.90
N ALA A 130 -7.68 22.55 16.19
CA ALA A 130 -8.49 21.87 17.21
C ALA A 130 -10.00 22.01 17.00
N ARG A 131 -10.46 23.07 16.31
CA ARG A 131 -11.88 23.30 16.03
C ARG A 131 -12.35 22.49 14.82
N ALA A 132 -11.45 22.17 13.90
CA ALA A 132 -11.70 21.37 12.73
C ALA A 132 -11.32 19.88 12.95
N TYR A 133 -10.79 19.52 14.13
CA TYR A 133 -10.39 18.14 14.42
C TYR A 133 -11.55 17.16 14.29
N ASN A 134 -11.38 16.19 13.39
CA ASN A 134 -12.35 15.12 13.19
C ASN A 134 -11.89 13.81 13.86
N PRO A 135 -12.51 13.37 14.97
CA PRO A 135 -12.13 12.14 15.66
C PRO A 135 -12.37 10.87 14.83
N LEU A 136 -13.22 10.92 13.79
CA LEU A 136 -13.45 9.79 12.90
C LEU A 136 -12.26 9.55 11.96
N GLU A 137 -11.43 10.57 11.75
CA GLU A 137 -10.20 10.49 10.94
C GLU A 137 -8.94 10.16 11.76
N ARG A 138 -9.06 9.90 13.07
CA ARG A 138 -7.94 9.73 14.00
C ARG A 138 -6.93 8.63 13.62
N TYR A 139 -7.36 7.63 12.88
CA TYR A 139 -6.48 6.54 12.42
C TYR A 139 -5.87 6.80 11.04
N ARG A 140 -6.36 7.83 10.33
CA ARG A 140 -5.92 8.20 8.98
C ARG A 140 -5.20 9.55 8.93
N SER A 141 -5.15 10.27 10.05
CA SER A 141 -4.48 11.57 10.15
C SER A 141 -3.70 11.68 11.45
N VAL A 142 -2.65 12.47 11.42
CA VAL A 142 -1.84 12.80 12.61
C VAL A 142 -2.24 14.19 13.10
N TRP A 143 -2.49 14.28 14.40
CA TRP A 143 -2.75 15.55 15.05
C TRP A 143 -1.46 16.29 15.40
N THR A 144 -1.40 17.59 15.14
CA THR A 144 -0.36 18.50 15.60
C THR A 144 -1.01 19.74 16.25
N PRO A 145 -0.54 20.20 17.43
CA PRO A 145 -1.12 21.36 18.10
C PRO A 145 -0.65 22.69 17.50
N LYS A 146 0.30 22.68 16.58
CA LYS A 146 0.87 23.88 15.97
C LYS A 146 0.27 24.08 14.59
N PRO A 147 -0.29 25.27 14.28
CA PRO A 147 -0.70 25.61 12.93
C PRO A 147 0.45 25.44 11.92
N LEU A 148 0.16 24.81 10.79
CA LEU A 148 1.14 24.53 9.75
C LEU A 148 1.10 25.62 8.70
N ASN A 149 2.27 26.08 8.27
CA ASN A 149 2.43 26.99 7.14
C ASN A 149 2.66 26.20 5.86
N VAL A 150 1.58 25.94 5.13
CA VAL A 150 1.60 25.08 3.91
C VAL A 150 2.51 25.66 2.82
N ASP A 151 2.65 27.00 2.73
CA ASP A 151 3.53 27.62 1.74
C ASP A 151 5.01 27.32 2.04
N GLN A 152 5.44 27.46 3.30
CA GLN A 152 6.81 27.09 3.71
C GLN A 152 7.08 25.60 3.56
N MET A 153 6.08 24.75 3.87
CA MET A 153 6.18 23.31 3.66
C MET A 153 6.36 22.97 2.18
N ASN A 154 5.68 23.66 1.28
CA ASN A 154 5.82 23.50 -0.17
C ASN A 154 7.17 24.00 -0.70
N GLU A 155 7.71 25.12 -0.18
CA GLU A 155 9.06 25.57 -0.53
C GLU A 155 10.11 24.51 -0.18
N THR A 156 10.00 23.92 1.02
CA THR A 156 10.87 22.84 1.47
C THR A 156 10.71 21.59 0.59
N ALA A 157 9.48 21.16 0.34
CA ALA A 157 9.16 19.99 -0.48
C ALA A 157 9.71 20.14 -1.92
N ALA A 158 9.51 21.29 -2.54
CA ALA A 158 10.01 21.59 -3.88
C ALA A 158 11.54 21.49 -4.00
N SER A 159 12.27 21.85 -2.93
CA SER A 159 13.73 21.74 -2.89
C SER A 159 14.24 20.29 -2.92
N MET A 160 13.39 19.31 -2.60
CA MET A 160 13.74 17.88 -2.53
C MET A 160 13.42 17.11 -3.80
N LEU A 161 12.71 17.70 -4.78
CA LEU A 161 12.31 17.01 -6.01
C LEU A 161 13.51 16.56 -6.87
N GLY A 162 13.26 15.54 -7.70
CA GLY A 162 14.19 14.97 -8.67
C GLY A 162 15.01 13.79 -8.17
N LEU A 163 16.00 13.41 -8.97
CA LEU A 163 16.91 12.29 -8.67
C LEU A 163 17.98 12.72 -7.68
N ARG A 164 17.95 12.15 -6.47
CA ARG A 164 18.84 12.51 -5.36
C ARG A 164 19.19 11.31 -4.50
N ASP A 165 20.22 11.44 -3.69
CA ASP A 165 20.54 10.51 -2.60
C ASP A 165 19.75 10.92 -1.34
N PHE A 166 18.77 10.08 -0.96
CA PHE A 166 17.94 10.25 0.22
C PHE A 166 18.46 9.49 1.44
N GLY A 167 19.76 9.19 1.51
CA GLY A 167 20.35 8.42 2.61
C GLY A 167 20.04 8.96 4.00
N ALA A 168 19.97 10.29 4.17
CA ALA A 168 19.60 10.95 5.43
C ALA A 168 18.14 10.69 5.85
N PHE A 169 17.25 10.34 4.92
CA PHE A 169 15.84 10.08 5.14
C PHE A 169 15.50 8.58 5.19
N CYS A 170 16.49 7.71 5.03
CA CYS A 170 16.30 6.27 4.93
C CYS A 170 16.92 5.55 6.12
N ARG A 171 16.24 4.50 6.61
CA ARG A 171 16.94 3.53 7.46
C ARG A 171 17.92 2.73 6.61
N PRO A 172 19.19 2.65 7.03
CA PRO A 172 20.22 1.88 6.30
C PRO A 172 19.80 0.41 6.11
N ARG A 173 20.05 -0.11 4.92
CA ARG A 173 19.87 -1.53 4.60
C ARG A 173 21.01 -2.00 3.72
N PRO A 174 21.78 -3.04 4.12
CA PRO A 174 22.87 -3.56 3.30
C PRO A 174 22.42 -3.92 1.88
N GLY A 175 23.17 -3.49 0.89
CA GLY A 175 22.93 -3.79 -0.53
C GLY A 175 21.78 -3.02 -1.18
N ALA A 176 21.13 -2.07 -0.48
CA ALA A 176 20.11 -1.22 -1.05
C ALA A 176 20.64 0.17 -1.37
N THR A 177 20.33 0.70 -2.55
CA THR A 177 20.62 2.10 -2.89
C THR A 177 19.63 3.03 -2.17
N THR A 178 20.07 4.25 -1.84
CA THR A 178 19.27 5.34 -1.30
C THR A 178 18.97 6.42 -2.35
N VAL A 179 19.50 6.27 -3.56
CA VAL A 179 19.20 7.15 -4.69
C VAL A 179 17.80 6.85 -5.18
N ARG A 180 16.95 7.89 -5.24
CA ARG A 180 15.54 7.82 -5.66
C ARG A 180 15.20 9.03 -6.52
N GLU A 181 14.22 8.85 -7.39
CA GLU A 181 13.61 9.95 -8.13
C GLU A 181 12.30 10.35 -7.45
N LEU A 182 12.32 11.50 -6.75
CA LEU A 182 11.13 12.07 -6.13
C LEU A 182 10.39 12.88 -7.20
N LEU A 183 9.25 12.36 -7.63
CA LEU A 183 8.48 12.87 -8.78
C LEU A 183 7.47 13.94 -8.38
N GLU A 184 6.89 13.80 -7.19
CA GLU A 184 5.87 14.69 -6.64
C GLU A 184 6.09 14.82 -5.13
N PHE A 185 6.04 16.02 -4.60
CA PHE A 185 6.01 16.28 -3.17
C PHE A 185 5.37 17.64 -2.95
N GLU A 186 4.09 17.63 -2.57
CA GLU A 186 3.31 18.85 -2.37
C GLU A 186 2.37 18.70 -1.18
N TRP A 187 2.01 19.85 -0.60
CA TRP A 187 1.10 19.98 0.50
C TRP A 187 -0.10 20.84 0.11
N ARG A 188 -1.28 20.41 0.47
CA ARG A 188 -2.52 21.16 0.25
C ARG A 188 -3.34 21.18 1.52
N ARG A 189 -3.97 22.32 1.80
CA ARG A 189 -5.02 22.38 2.82
C ARG A 189 -6.36 22.13 2.13
N GLU A 190 -6.99 21.04 2.50
CA GLU A 190 -8.29 20.66 1.98
C GLU A 190 -9.42 21.55 2.56
N PRO A 191 -10.62 21.58 1.94
CA PRO A 191 -11.74 22.39 2.43
C PRO A 191 -12.22 22.05 3.84
N ASP A 192 -11.97 20.81 4.31
CA ASP A 192 -12.26 20.33 5.67
C ASP A 192 -11.19 20.75 6.69
N GLY A 193 -10.15 21.50 6.27
CA GLY A 193 -9.05 21.97 7.09
C GLY A 193 -7.88 20.99 7.22
N VAL A 194 -8.02 19.75 6.77
CA VAL A 194 -6.93 18.75 6.79
C VAL A 194 -5.80 19.17 5.84
N VAL A 195 -4.56 19.14 6.32
CA VAL A 195 -3.39 19.34 5.47
C VAL A 195 -2.93 17.99 4.92
N VAL A 196 -2.94 17.84 3.60
CA VAL A 196 -2.62 16.60 2.92
C VAL A 196 -1.32 16.75 2.15
N CYS A 197 -0.39 15.84 2.40
CA CYS A 197 0.81 15.64 1.60
C CYS A 197 0.50 14.67 0.47
N HIS A 198 0.83 15.04 -0.75
CA HIS A 198 0.92 14.13 -1.89
C HIS A 198 2.39 13.92 -2.23
N ILE A 199 2.83 12.67 -2.18
CA ILE A 199 4.22 12.33 -2.45
C ILE A 199 4.30 11.12 -3.37
N MET A 200 5.10 11.22 -4.44
CA MET A 200 5.31 10.15 -5.41
C MET A 200 6.79 10.03 -5.77
N ALA A 201 7.28 8.80 -5.83
CA ALA A 201 8.64 8.48 -6.24
C ALA A 201 8.68 7.15 -7.02
N ASP A 202 9.78 6.92 -7.75
CA ASP A 202 10.09 5.62 -8.36
C ASP A 202 10.07 4.49 -7.33
N ALA A 203 10.64 4.74 -6.16
CA ALA A 203 10.59 3.86 -4.99
C ALA A 203 10.84 4.67 -3.70
N PHE A 204 10.44 4.10 -2.56
CA PHE A 204 10.76 4.63 -1.24
C PHE A 204 11.61 3.63 -0.47
N CYS A 205 12.64 4.12 0.20
CA CYS A 205 13.33 3.32 1.21
C CYS A 205 12.57 3.34 2.55
N HIS A 206 12.96 2.46 3.44
CA HIS A 206 12.29 2.31 4.74
C HIS A 206 12.25 3.63 5.52
N SER A 207 11.07 4.03 5.96
CA SER A 207 10.76 5.27 6.70
C SER A 207 10.90 6.58 5.91
N MET A 208 11.27 6.56 4.62
CA MET A 208 11.56 7.76 3.84
C MET A 208 10.39 8.76 3.82
N VAL A 209 9.16 8.31 3.55
CA VAL A 209 7.99 9.21 3.52
C VAL A 209 7.83 9.94 4.86
N ARG A 210 7.88 9.23 5.99
CA ARG A 210 7.75 9.84 7.32
C ARG A 210 8.88 10.81 7.62
N SER A 211 10.11 10.50 7.21
CA SER A 211 11.26 11.37 7.41
C SER A 211 11.17 12.64 6.56
N LEU A 212 10.71 12.54 5.30
CA LEU A 212 10.48 13.68 4.43
C LEU A 212 9.36 14.58 4.95
N VAL A 213 8.24 14.00 5.38
CA VAL A 213 7.14 14.73 6.03
C VAL A 213 7.62 15.47 7.28
N GLY A 214 8.47 14.85 8.10
CA GLY A 214 9.00 15.47 9.32
C GLY A 214 10.06 16.55 9.07
N ALA A 215 10.55 16.72 7.83
CA ALA A 215 11.50 17.76 7.44
C ALA A 215 10.83 19.03 6.92
N CYS A 216 9.54 18.95 6.54
CA CYS A 216 8.70 20.08 6.17
C CYS A 216 7.99 20.68 7.38
#